data_482ef393a2bd14b14fcbcf63ec342636
#
_entry.id   482ef393a2bd14b14fcbcf63ec342636
#
_cell.length_a   1.000
_cell.length_b   1.000
_cell.length_c   1.000
_cell.angle_alpha   90.00
_cell.angle_beta   90.00
_cell.angle_gamma   90.00
#
_symmetry.space_group_name_H-M   'P 1'
#
loop_
_entity.id
_entity.type
_entity.pdbx_description
1 polymer ?
#
loop_
_entity_poly.entity_id
_entity_poly.type
_entity_poly.pdbx_seq_one_letter_code
_entity_poly.pdbx_strand_id
1 'polypeptide(L)'
;MRCHGPNWMFASILGLALLTPSVLPQEEAATPDAKQQATLKLAEQVRKQIVMQPQYSVFDYLHFAIKGDTVILRGKVSRPTLKSGVENAVKRIEGVSQVTNEIEVLPTSPNDDRLRAAVYASIYGYAPLQRYTSNRGGPRGVPSVARAAGGVTNDPPLGFHAIHIIVENGNVTLTGAVDSDTDLAMAGMRANSVPGVFSVDNDLQVAAKA
;
A
#
# COMPACT_ATOMS: atom_id res chain seq x y z
N MET A 1 -37.58 99.50 9.70
CA MET A 1 -36.54 99.75 10.73
C MET A 1 -35.55 98.61 10.76
N ARG A 2 -34.32 99.03 10.70
CA ARG A 2 -33.10 98.18 10.70
C ARG A 2 -32.98 97.28 11.90
N CYS A 3 -32.27 96.11 11.70
CA CYS A 3 -31.10 95.62 12.47
C CYS A 3 -30.73 94.25 11.94
N HIS A 4 -29.67 94.23 11.46
CA HIS A 4 -28.33 93.69 11.46
C HIS A 4 -28.10 92.43 12.31
N GLY A 5 -27.54 91.40 11.64
CA GLY A 5 -26.36 90.54 11.82
C GLY A 5 -26.51 89.40 12.77
N PRO A 6 -25.48 88.56 12.90
CA PRO A 6 -24.32 88.26 12.00
C PRO A 6 -24.17 86.82 11.57
N ASN A 7 -23.28 86.61 10.58
CA ASN A 7 -22.68 85.39 10.07
C ASN A 7 -22.09 84.51 11.15
N TRP A 8 -22.37 83.21 11.10
CA TRP A 8 -21.55 82.16 11.71
C TRP A 8 -21.25 81.14 10.70
N MET A 9 -19.94 81.08 10.32
CA MET A 9 -19.30 80.04 9.55
C MET A 9 -19.33 78.72 10.33
N PHE A 10 -19.96 77.71 9.82
CA PHE A 10 -19.73 76.36 10.25
C PHE A 10 -18.74 75.69 9.26
N ALA A 11 -17.53 75.45 9.75
CA ALA A 11 -16.52 74.69 9.10
C ALA A 11 -16.94 73.22 9.05
N SER A 12 -17.22 72.72 7.86
CA SER A 12 -17.45 71.28 7.63
C SER A 12 -16.10 70.51 7.69
N ILE A 13 -15.90 69.78 8.74
CA ILE A 13 -14.82 68.81 8.84
C ILE A 13 -15.22 67.59 8.03
N LEU A 14 -14.55 67.38 6.86
CA LEU A 14 -14.69 66.23 6.00
C LEU A 14 -13.91 65.07 6.63
N GLY A 15 -14.61 64.18 7.35
CA GLY A 15 -14.04 62.94 7.88
C GLY A 15 -13.77 61.96 6.76
N LEU A 16 -12.49 61.81 6.38
CA LEU A 16 -12.02 60.79 5.46
C LEU A 16 -12.00 59.44 6.17
N ALA A 17 -13.05 58.64 6.01
CA ALA A 17 -13.11 57.27 6.50
C ALA A 17 -12.15 56.39 5.62
N LEU A 18 -11.02 56.04 6.19
CA LEU A 18 -10.12 55.02 5.63
C LEU A 18 -10.80 53.65 5.71
N LEU A 19 -11.43 53.22 4.62
CA LEU A 19 -11.85 51.84 4.40
C LEU A 19 -10.59 50.97 4.25
N THR A 20 -10.19 50.28 5.32
CA THR A 20 -9.20 49.21 5.22
C THR A 20 -9.87 48.01 4.55
N PRO A 21 -9.39 47.51 3.43
CA PRO A 21 -9.89 46.26 2.86
C PRO A 21 -9.53 45.13 3.83
N SER A 22 -10.54 44.51 4.41
CA SER A 22 -10.38 43.25 5.13
C SER A 22 -9.97 42.17 4.10
N VAL A 23 -8.69 41.87 4.01
CA VAL A 23 -8.20 40.71 3.29
C VAL A 23 -8.62 39.46 4.06
N LEU A 24 -9.74 38.88 3.64
CA LEU A 24 -10.08 37.51 4.06
C LEU A 24 -8.98 36.57 3.52
N PRO A 25 -8.47 35.65 4.33
CA PRO A 25 -7.57 34.65 3.82
C PRO A 25 -8.35 33.84 2.78
N GLN A 26 -8.01 34.03 1.51
CA GLN A 26 -8.42 33.13 0.44
C GLN A 26 -7.76 31.78 0.75
N GLU A 27 -8.57 30.82 1.12
CA GLU A 27 -8.18 29.40 1.15
C GLU A 27 -7.81 29.05 -0.29
N GLU A 28 -6.53 29.00 -0.56
CA GLU A 28 -5.96 28.76 -1.88
C GLU A 28 -6.34 27.33 -2.28
N ALA A 29 -7.42 27.19 -3.03
CA ALA A 29 -7.89 25.91 -3.55
C ALA A 29 -6.74 25.32 -4.39
N ALA A 30 -6.04 24.31 -3.84
CA ALA A 30 -4.92 23.66 -4.48
C ALA A 30 -5.29 23.30 -5.93
N THR A 31 -4.44 23.67 -6.87
CA THR A 31 -4.62 23.36 -8.29
C THR A 31 -4.76 21.84 -8.48
N PRO A 32 -5.50 21.38 -9.52
CA PRO A 32 -5.64 19.94 -9.80
C PRO A 32 -4.30 19.20 -9.80
N ASP A 33 -3.26 19.79 -10.36
CA ASP A 33 -1.91 19.23 -10.41
C ASP A 33 -1.27 19.10 -9.02
N ALA A 34 -1.48 20.09 -8.14
CA ALA A 34 -0.95 20.04 -6.78
C ALA A 34 -1.63 18.94 -5.95
N LYS A 35 -2.96 18.75 -6.11
CA LYS A 35 -3.70 17.66 -5.46
C LYS A 35 -3.24 16.29 -5.96
N GLN A 36 -3.00 16.15 -7.25
CA GLN A 36 -2.51 14.91 -7.84
C GLN A 36 -1.10 14.57 -7.33
N GLN A 37 -0.20 15.54 -7.29
CA GLN A 37 1.15 15.36 -6.76
C GLN A 37 1.14 15.00 -5.27
N ALA A 38 0.28 15.62 -4.47
CA ALA A 38 0.11 15.28 -3.06
C ALA A 38 -0.36 13.83 -2.89
N THR A 39 -1.33 13.39 -3.70
CA THR A 39 -1.83 12.00 -3.69
C THR A 39 -0.75 11.01 -4.08
N LEU A 40 0.07 11.30 -5.09
CA LEU A 40 1.19 10.44 -5.50
C LEU A 40 2.24 10.32 -4.40
N LYS A 41 2.62 11.43 -3.75
CA LYS A 41 3.55 11.41 -2.60
C LYS A 41 2.99 10.58 -1.44
N LEU A 42 1.71 10.75 -1.13
CA LEU A 42 1.05 9.96 -0.10
C LEU A 42 1.04 8.47 -0.46
N ALA A 43 0.73 8.12 -1.71
CA ALA A 43 0.75 6.74 -2.18
C ALA A 43 2.14 6.09 -2.04
N GLU A 44 3.20 6.85 -2.34
CA GLU A 44 4.57 6.41 -2.20
C GLU A 44 4.96 6.15 -0.74
N GLN A 45 4.54 7.04 0.17
CA GLN A 45 4.74 6.88 1.61
C GLN A 45 3.98 5.66 2.16
N VAL A 46 2.70 5.48 1.78
CA VAL A 46 1.90 4.30 2.18
C VAL A 46 2.55 3.02 1.70
N ARG A 47 2.94 2.96 0.41
CA ARG A 47 3.65 1.81 -0.16
C ARG A 47 4.94 1.49 0.62
N LYS A 48 5.73 2.52 0.93
CA LYS A 48 6.96 2.37 1.70
C LYS A 48 6.69 1.77 3.07
N GLN A 49 5.66 2.26 3.79
CA GLN A 49 5.31 1.74 5.12
C GLN A 49 4.85 0.28 5.06
N ILE A 50 4.16 -0.15 4.01
CA ILE A 50 3.74 -1.55 3.82
C ILE A 50 4.96 -2.45 3.61
N VAL A 51 5.83 -2.12 2.64
CA VAL A 51 6.97 -2.98 2.29
C VAL A 51 8.07 -3.01 3.34
N MET A 52 8.12 -1.99 4.21
CA MET A 52 9.06 -1.93 5.32
C MET A 52 8.59 -2.69 6.58
N GLN A 53 7.39 -3.29 6.56
CA GLN A 53 6.96 -4.11 7.71
C GLN A 53 7.85 -5.34 7.84
N PRO A 54 8.43 -5.59 9.04
CA PRO A 54 9.38 -6.69 9.24
C PRO A 54 8.80 -8.08 8.95
N GLN A 55 7.47 -8.20 9.03
CA GLN A 55 6.76 -9.47 8.84
C GLN A 55 6.14 -9.62 7.45
N TYR A 56 6.28 -8.60 6.57
CA TYR A 56 5.79 -8.67 5.20
C TYR A 56 6.64 -9.64 4.39
N SER A 57 6.00 -10.63 3.79
CA SER A 57 6.67 -11.73 3.13
C SER A 57 6.08 -12.04 1.76
N VAL A 58 6.67 -13.01 1.07
CA VAL A 58 6.17 -13.54 -0.20
C VAL A 58 4.79 -14.20 -0.09
N PHE A 59 4.35 -14.54 1.13
CA PHE A 59 3.06 -15.16 1.42
C PHE A 59 1.98 -14.16 1.83
N ASP A 60 2.28 -12.88 1.74
CA ASP A 60 1.38 -11.77 2.04
C ASP A 60 1.21 -10.91 0.80
N TYR A 61 0.02 -10.39 0.56
CA TYR A 61 -0.21 -9.42 -0.50
C TYR A 61 -1.12 -8.30 -0.01
N LEU A 62 -0.63 -7.09 -0.10
CA LEU A 62 -1.33 -5.90 0.36
C LEU A 62 -1.39 -4.87 -0.77
N HIS A 63 -2.54 -4.28 -0.92
CA HIS A 63 -2.78 -3.14 -1.78
C HIS A 63 -3.64 -2.11 -1.04
N PHE A 64 -3.71 -0.90 -1.57
CA PHE A 64 -4.46 0.18 -0.94
C PHE A 64 -5.10 1.10 -1.98
N ALA A 65 -6.11 1.82 -1.54
CA ALA A 65 -6.72 2.92 -2.27
C ALA A 65 -6.69 4.18 -1.40
N ILE A 66 -6.54 5.34 -2.04
CA ILE A 66 -6.58 6.64 -1.37
C ILE A 66 -7.83 7.37 -1.84
N LYS A 67 -8.64 7.84 -0.90
CA LYS A 67 -9.83 8.67 -1.13
C LYS A 67 -9.71 9.93 -0.29
N GLY A 68 -9.21 11.01 -0.90
CA GLY A 68 -8.88 12.23 -0.16
C GLY A 68 -7.76 11.98 0.84
N ASP A 69 -8.04 12.09 2.12
CA ASP A 69 -7.16 11.84 3.26
C ASP A 69 -7.38 10.47 3.93
N THR A 70 -8.30 9.65 3.37
CA THR A 70 -8.61 8.31 3.84
C THR A 70 -7.85 7.26 3.05
N VAL A 71 -7.14 6.38 3.74
CA VAL A 71 -6.45 5.21 3.16
C VAL A 71 -7.24 3.94 3.46
N ILE A 72 -7.58 3.20 2.41
CA ILE A 72 -8.27 1.91 2.52
C ILE A 72 -7.23 0.82 2.25
N LEU A 73 -6.94 0.01 3.27
CA LEU A 73 -6.00 -1.11 3.19
C LEU A 73 -6.76 -2.40 2.86
N ARG A 74 -6.28 -3.15 1.89
CA ARG A 74 -6.86 -4.43 1.44
C ARG A 74 -5.80 -5.46 1.19
N GLY A 75 -6.23 -6.71 1.11
CA GLY A 75 -5.41 -7.85 0.75
C GLY A 75 -5.44 -8.94 1.79
N LYS A 76 -4.53 -9.91 1.65
CA LYS A 76 -4.47 -11.09 2.50
C LYS A 76 -3.09 -11.19 3.15
N VAL A 77 -3.08 -11.49 4.44
CA VAL A 77 -1.84 -11.62 5.21
C VAL A 77 -1.84 -12.93 6.00
N SER A 78 -0.67 -13.49 6.17
CA SER A 78 -0.48 -14.73 6.91
C SER A 78 -0.50 -14.55 8.43
N ARG A 79 -0.40 -13.29 8.92
CA ARG A 79 -0.29 -12.99 10.35
C ARG A 79 -1.15 -11.81 10.78
N PRO A 80 -1.88 -11.94 11.92
CA PRO A 80 -2.69 -10.84 12.44
C PRO A 80 -1.84 -9.63 12.89
N THR A 81 -0.59 -9.87 13.32
CA THR A 81 0.36 -8.81 13.70
C THR A 81 0.74 -7.91 12.52
N LEU A 82 0.80 -8.46 11.30
CA LEU A 82 1.04 -7.68 10.09
C LEU A 82 -0.14 -6.76 9.78
N LYS A 83 -1.38 -7.25 9.90
CA LYS A 83 -2.60 -6.45 9.73
C LYS A 83 -2.59 -5.21 10.62
N SER A 84 -2.34 -5.38 11.92
CA SER A 84 -2.29 -4.27 12.88
C SER A 84 -1.05 -3.40 12.72
N GLY A 85 0.09 -3.99 12.37
CA GLY A 85 1.35 -3.28 12.13
C GLY A 85 1.25 -2.29 10.97
N VAL A 86 0.69 -2.73 9.84
CA VAL A 86 0.46 -1.88 8.66
C VAL A 86 -0.51 -0.74 8.98
N GLU A 87 -1.63 -1.05 9.63
CA GLU A 87 -2.61 -0.03 10.03
C GLU A 87 -1.97 1.06 10.89
N ASN A 88 -1.24 0.64 11.92
CA ASN A 88 -0.55 1.57 12.83
C ASN A 88 0.56 2.38 12.14
N ALA A 89 1.23 1.80 11.15
CA ALA A 89 2.26 2.50 10.38
C ALA A 89 1.63 3.55 9.46
N VAL A 90 0.54 3.21 8.77
CA VAL A 90 -0.15 4.11 7.85
C VAL A 90 -0.85 5.26 8.58
N LYS A 91 -1.43 5.02 9.75
CA LYS A 91 -2.03 6.07 10.61
C LYS A 91 -1.05 7.17 11.02
N ARG A 92 0.26 6.91 11.00
CA ARG A 92 1.30 7.88 11.38
C ARG A 92 1.80 8.72 10.20
N ILE A 93 1.31 8.47 9.00
CA ILE A 93 1.71 9.23 7.81
C ILE A 93 1.01 10.59 7.83
N GLU A 94 1.77 11.66 7.65
CA GLU A 94 1.23 13.00 7.51
C GLU A 94 0.30 13.08 6.29
N GLY A 95 -0.88 13.68 6.48
CA GLY A 95 -1.92 13.76 5.44
C GLY A 95 -2.91 12.58 5.45
N VAL A 96 -2.76 11.60 6.35
CA VAL A 96 -3.76 10.54 6.58
C VAL A 96 -4.60 10.89 7.79
N SER A 97 -5.89 11.16 7.57
CA SER A 97 -6.85 11.42 8.65
C SER A 97 -7.56 10.15 9.10
N GLN A 98 -7.79 9.22 8.18
CA GLN A 98 -8.49 7.96 8.47
C GLN A 98 -7.86 6.78 7.76
N VAL A 99 -7.85 5.61 8.43
CA VAL A 99 -7.47 4.33 7.82
C VAL A 99 -8.61 3.34 7.98
N THR A 100 -9.10 2.83 6.86
CA THR A 100 -10.05 1.72 6.82
C THR A 100 -9.27 0.43 6.56
N ASN A 101 -9.26 -0.49 7.52
CA ASN A 101 -8.49 -1.73 7.43
C ASN A 101 -9.37 -2.93 7.06
N GLU A 102 -9.43 -3.21 5.77
CA GLU A 102 -10.14 -4.36 5.17
C GLU A 102 -9.18 -5.54 4.89
N ILE A 103 -8.01 -5.59 5.53
CA ILE A 103 -7.06 -6.70 5.38
C ILE A 103 -7.65 -7.97 6.01
N GLU A 104 -7.61 -9.06 5.25
CA GLU A 104 -8.01 -10.38 5.69
C GLU A 104 -6.79 -11.14 6.25
N VAL A 105 -6.99 -11.83 7.37
CA VAL A 105 -5.96 -12.70 7.94
C VAL A 105 -6.27 -14.13 7.56
N LEU A 106 -5.33 -14.77 6.87
CA LEU A 106 -5.47 -16.16 6.44
C LEU A 106 -5.53 -17.11 7.63
N PRO A 107 -6.36 -18.16 7.57
CA PRO A 107 -6.43 -19.15 8.62
C PRO A 107 -5.11 -19.91 8.77
N THR A 108 -4.76 -20.27 9.98
CA THR A 108 -3.59 -21.12 10.26
C THR A 108 -3.88 -22.55 9.81
N SER A 109 -3.13 -23.05 8.83
CA SER A 109 -3.29 -24.38 8.26
C SER A 109 -1.91 -25.00 7.98
N PRO A 110 -1.53 -26.11 8.66
CA PRO A 110 -0.29 -26.83 8.37
C PRO A 110 -0.21 -27.37 6.94
N ASN A 111 -1.36 -27.66 6.32
CA ASN A 111 -1.40 -28.07 4.93
C ASN A 111 -1.07 -26.92 3.98
N ASP A 112 -1.72 -25.77 4.19
CA ASP A 112 -1.45 -24.58 3.37
C ASP A 112 -0.01 -24.09 3.54
N ASP A 113 0.55 -24.24 4.73
CA ASP A 113 1.94 -23.87 4.99
C ASP A 113 2.93 -24.77 4.22
N ARG A 114 2.64 -26.07 4.11
CA ARG A 114 3.40 -26.99 3.24
C ARG A 114 3.25 -26.61 1.76
N LEU A 115 2.04 -26.25 1.33
CA LEU A 115 1.78 -25.81 -0.04
C LEU A 115 2.50 -24.48 -0.35
N ARG A 116 2.53 -23.51 0.57
CA ARG A 116 3.32 -22.27 0.43
C ARG A 116 4.77 -22.58 0.14
N ALA A 117 5.39 -23.49 0.93
CA ALA A 117 6.77 -23.89 0.73
C ALA A 117 7.01 -24.61 -0.62
N ALA A 118 6.11 -25.51 -1.00
CA ALA A 118 6.22 -26.28 -2.23
C ALA A 118 6.01 -25.41 -3.48
N VAL A 119 5.01 -24.51 -3.48
CA VAL A 119 4.75 -23.56 -4.57
C VAL A 119 5.91 -22.58 -4.69
N TYR A 120 6.42 -22.06 -3.58
CA TYR A 120 7.62 -21.22 -3.57
C TYR A 120 8.82 -21.92 -4.24
N ALA A 121 9.10 -23.15 -3.84
CA ALA A 121 10.19 -23.92 -4.42
C ALA A 121 9.97 -24.22 -5.91
N SER A 122 8.72 -24.48 -6.33
CA SER A 122 8.37 -24.72 -7.72
C SER A 122 8.57 -23.47 -8.59
N ILE A 123 8.15 -22.32 -8.14
CA ILE A 123 8.25 -21.05 -8.89
C ILE A 123 9.69 -20.53 -8.86
N TYR A 124 10.24 -20.27 -7.69
CA TYR A 124 11.55 -19.64 -7.53
C TYR A 124 12.74 -20.61 -7.66
N GLY A 125 12.48 -21.91 -7.69
CA GLY A 125 13.44 -22.92 -8.10
C GLY A 125 13.62 -23.02 -9.62
N TYR A 126 12.71 -22.47 -10.41
CA TYR A 126 12.79 -22.45 -11.86
C TYR A 126 13.62 -21.25 -12.34
N ALA A 127 14.72 -21.53 -13.05
CA ALA A 127 15.74 -20.53 -13.39
C ALA A 127 15.19 -19.24 -14.06
N PRO A 128 14.25 -19.29 -15.04
CA PRO A 128 13.70 -18.09 -15.64
C PRO A 128 12.95 -17.18 -14.67
N LEU A 129 12.31 -17.73 -13.61
CA LEU A 129 11.55 -16.97 -12.64
C LEU A 129 12.38 -16.48 -11.45
N GLN A 130 13.64 -16.92 -11.32
CA GLN A 130 14.54 -16.48 -10.25
C GLN A 130 14.85 -14.98 -10.30
N ARG A 131 14.66 -14.32 -11.44
CA ARG A 131 14.85 -12.87 -11.57
C ARG A 131 13.85 -12.07 -10.76
N TYR A 132 12.72 -12.66 -10.41
CA TYR A 132 11.65 -12.02 -9.61
C TYR A 132 11.89 -12.10 -8.11
N THR A 133 13.04 -12.56 -7.67
CA THR A 133 13.46 -12.52 -6.26
C THR A 133 14.88 -12.03 -6.11
N SER A 134 15.14 -11.27 -5.06
CA SER A 134 16.50 -10.92 -4.65
C SER A 134 17.23 -12.10 -3.98
N ASN A 135 16.50 -13.12 -3.57
CA ASN A 135 17.03 -14.31 -2.92
C ASN A 135 17.44 -15.37 -3.95
N ARG A 136 18.54 -15.13 -4.66
CA ARG A 136 19.06 -16.02 -5.73
C ARG A 136 19.59 -17.38 -5.24
N GLY A 137 19.45 -17.71 -3.97
CA GLY A 137 20.02 -18.92 -3.39
C GLY A 137 19.01 -20.00 -2.99
N GLY A 138 17.71 -19.71 -3.02
CA GLY A 138 16.68 -20.58 -2.43
C GLY A 138 16.91 -20.82 -0.93
N PRO A 139 15.99 -21.47 -0.23
CA PRO A 139 16.18 -21.83 1.16
C PRO A 139 17.13 -23.05 1.27
N ARG A 140 18.42 -22.83 1.04
CA ARG A 140 19.48 -23.83 1.29
C ARG A 140 20.01 -23.78 2.71
N GLY A 141 19.28 -23.12 3.60
CA GLY A 141 19.62 -23.10 5.03
C GLY A 141 19.04 -24.30 5.76
N VAL A 142 19.72 -24.71 6.83
CA VAL A 142 19.12 -25.58 7.86
C VAL A 142 17.80 -24.94 8.27
N PRO A 143 16.68 -25.69 8.35
CA PRO A 143 15.42 -25.14 8.84
C PRO A 143 15.64 -24.44 10.16
N SER A 144 15.25 -23.18 10.27
CA SER A 144 15.34 -22.47 11.55
C SER A 144 14.41 -23.15 12.58
N VAL A 145 14.71 -22.97 13.87
CA VAL A 145 13.82 -23.45 14.94
C VAL A 145 12.41 -22.87 14.77
N ALA A 146 12.29 -21.62 14.32
CA ALA A 146 11.00 -20.99 14.03
C ALA A 146 10.25 -21.71 12.91
N ARG A 147 10.93 -22.13 11.84
CA ARG A 147 10.35 -22.91 10.75
C ARG A 147 9.95 -24.31 11.18
N ALA A 148 10.77 -24.97 12.00
CA ALA A 148 10.45 -26.29 12.54
C ALA A 148 9.23 -26.28 13.45
N ALA A 149 9.04 -25.19 14.24
CA ALA A 149 7.94 -25.05 15.17
C ALA A 149 6.63 -24.55 14.55
N GLY A 150 6.69 -23.72 13.52
CA GLY A 150 5.49 -23.05 12.95
C GLY A 150 5.49 -22.95 11.42
N GLY A 151 6.31 -23.77 10.73
CA GLY A 151 6.35 -23.86 9.28
C GLY A 151 6.99 -22.66 8.59
N VAL A 152 6.84 -22.61 7.26
CA VAL A 152 7.45 -21.57 6.41
C VAL A 152 6.85 -20.18 6.67
N THR A 153 5.63 -20.12 7.16
CA THR A 153 4.98 -18.84 7.51
C THR A 153 5.66 -18.16 8.69
N ASN A 154 6.21 -18.92 9.65
CA ASN A 154 6.94 -18.35 10.79
C ASN A 154 8.36 -17.88 10.45
N ASP A 155 8.96 -18.46 9.40
CA ASP A 155 10.28 -18.09 8.91
C ASP A 155 10.26 -18.07 7.38
N PRO A 156 9.59 -17.06 6.79
CA PRO A 156 9.44 -16.96 5.34
C PRO A 156 10.78 -16.61 4.68
N PRO A 157 10.92 -16.91 3.36
CA PRO A 157 12.05 -16.45 2.58
C PRO A 157 12.21 -14.93 2.67
N LEU A 158 13.43 -14.48 2.97
CA LEU A 158 13.75 -13.06 3.08
C LEU A 158 14.03 -12.45 1.71
N GLY A 159 13.84 -11.13 1.62
CA GLY A 159 14.15 -10.33 0.45
C GLY A 159 12.93 -9.97 -0.39
N PHE A 160 13.19 -9.27 -1.48
CA PHE A 160 12.16 -8.84 -2.41
C PHE A 160 11.67 -10.03 -3.26
N HIS A 161 10.35 -10.11 -3.43
CA HIS A 161 9.68 -11.06 -4.31
C HIS A 161 8.62 -10.32 -5.11
N ALA A 162 8.69 -10.38 -6.44
CA ALA A 162 7.70 -9.73 -7.31
C ALA A 162 6.43 -10.58 -7.50
N ILE A 163 6.53 -11.90 -7.28
CA ILE A 163 5.40 -12.84 -7.34
C ILE A 163 5.07 -13.23 -5.91
N HIS A 164 3.92 -12.83 -5.42
CA HIS A 164 3.38 -13.22 -4.12
C HIS A 164 2.53 -14.48 -4.24
N ILE A 165 2.58 -15.33 -3.23
CA ILE A 165 1.94 -16.66 -3.21
C ILE A 165 0.99 -16.72 -2.03
N ILE A 166 -0.29 -16.56 -2.29
CA ILE A 166 -1.33 -16.64 -1.28
C ILE A 166 -1.96 -18.04 -1.33
N VAL A 167 -1.96 -18.73 -0.21
CA VAL A 167 -2.55 -20.09 -0.13
C VAL A 167 -3.60 -20.11 0.96
N GLU A 168 -4.80 -20.54 0.59
CA GLU A 168 -5.95 -20.62 1.47
C GLU A 168 -6.78 -21.88 1.14
N ASN A 169 -6.90 -22.81 2.09
CA ASN A 169 -7.64 -24.06 1.94
C ASN A 169 -7.22 -24.87 0.68
N GLY A 170 -5.94 -24.89 0.37
CA GLY A 170 -5.39 -25.58 -0.80
C GLY A 170 -5.50 -24.83 -2.13
N ASN A 171 -6.19 -23.69 -2.16
CA ASN A 171 -6.26 -22.81 -3.33
C ASN A 171 -5.09 -21.84 -3.31
N VAL A 172 -4.45 -21.64 -4.46
CA VAL A 172 -3.28 -20.77 -4.63
C VAL A 172 -3.71 -19.57 -5.46
N THR A 173 -3.44 -18.37 -4.96
CA THR A 173 -3.54 -17.14 -5.73
C THR A 173 -2.14 -16.56 -5.93
N LEU A 174 -1.74 -16.35 -7.19
CA LEU A 174 -0.50 -15.67 -7.54
C LEU A 174 -0.81 -14.21 -7.85
N THR A 175 -0.13 -13.30 -7.15
CA THR A 175 -0.33 -11.85 -7.34
C THR A 175 1.01 -11.14 -7.49
N GLY A 176 0.99 -9.96 -8.09
CA GLY A 176 2.20 -9.17 -8.30
C GLY A 176 2.45 -8.83 -9.75
N ALA A 177 3.71 -8.59 -10.12
CA ALA A 177 4.07 -8.15 -11.47
C ALA A 177 5.19 -8.99 -12.06
N VAL A 178 5.07 -9.28 -13.36
CA VAL A 178 6.06 -9.99 -14.17
C VAL A 178 6.35 -9.22 -15.46
N ASP A 179 7.44 -9.54 -16.14
CA ASP A 179 7.91 -8.79 -17.33
C ASP A 179 7.23 -9.26 -18.64
N SER A 180 6.60 -10.44 -18.64
CA SER A 180 6.02 -11.02 -19.86
C SER A 180 4.86 -11.98 -19.58
N ASP A 181 3.97 -12.15 -20.59
CA ASP A 181 2.91 -13.16 -20.59
C ASP A 181 3.46 -14.59 -20.45
N THR A 182 4.66 -14.84 -20.99
CA THR A 182 5.33 -16.14 -20.85
C THR A 182 5.66 -16.44 -19.39
N ASP A 183 6.15 -15.45 -18.64
CA ASP A 183 6.45 -15.61 -17.22
C ASP A 183 5.21 -15.79 -16.38
N LEU A 184 4.15 -15.02 -16.73
CA LEU A 184 2.83 -15.16 -16.11
C LEU A 184 2.30 -16.58 -16.29
N ALA A 185 2.29 -17.09 -17.52
CA ALA A 185 1.84 -18.45 -17.83
C ALA A 185 2.71 -19.49 -17.13
N MET A 186 4.03 -19.30 -17.14
CA MET A 186 4.98 -20.21 -16.51
C MET A 186 4.80 -20.28 -15.00
N ALA A 187 4.60 -19.14 -14.33
CA ALA A 187 4.34 -19.10 -12.89
C ALA A 187 3.06 -19.89 -12.54
N GLY A 188 1.99 -19.70 -13.29
CA GLY A 188 0.74 -20.45 -13.13
C GLY A 188 0.92 -21.94 -13.32
N MET A 189 1.60 -22.36 -14.40
CA MET A 189 1.90 -23.79 -14.64
C MET A 189 2.74 -24.40 -13.52
N ARG A 190 3.75 -23.67 -13.04
CA ARG A 190 4.61 -24.14 -11.95
C ARG A 190 3.85 -24.29 -10.64
N ALA A 191 2.95 -23.38 -10.31
CA ALA A 191 2.09 -23.50 -9.14
C ALA A 191 1.12 -24.68 -9.27
N ASN A 192 0.48 -24.83 -10.42
CA ASN A 192 -0.51 -25.88 -10.67
C ASN A 192 0.13 -27.31 -10.70
N SER A 193 1.43 -27.39 -10.97
CA SER A 193 2.16 -28.69 -10.95
C SER A 193 2.46 -29.21 -9.54
N VAL A 194 2.20 -28.44 -8.50
CA VAL A 194 2.51 -28.81 -7.11
C VAL A 194 1.44 -29.78 -6.58
N PRO A 195 1.83 -30.99 -6.12
CA PRO A 195 0.88 -31.95 -5.56
C PRO A 195 0.16 -31.39 -4.33
N GLY A 196 -1.16 -31.50 -4.32
CA GLY A 196 -2.00 -31.03 -3.22
C GLY A 196 -2.56 -29.60 -3.43
N VAL A 197 -2.18 -28.90 -4.48
CA VAL A 197 -2.85 -27.67 -4.92
C VAL A 197 -4.18 -28.06 -5.54
N PHE A 198 -5.23 -27.42 -5.05
CA PHE A 198 -6.61 -27.66 -5.51
C PHE A 198 -6.96 -26.80 -6.73
N SER A 199 -6.62 -25.49 -6.68
CA SER A 199 -6.78 -24.57 -7.79
C SER A 199 -5.68 -23.51 -7.79
N VAL A 200 -5.46 -22.87 -8.95
CA VAL A 200 -4.54 -21.74 -9.09
C VAL A 200 -5.27 -20.59 -9.78
N ASP A 201 -5.41 -19.48 -9.06
CA ASP A 201 -5.86 -18.20 -9.59
C ASP A 201 -4.62 -17.34 -9.89
N ASN A 202 -4.42 -17.01 -11.17
CA ASN A 202 -3.23 -16.29 -11.59
C ASN A 202 -3.56 -14.82 -11.89
N ASP A 203 -3.46 -13.99 -10.85
CA ASP A 203 -3.73 -12.54 -10.88
C ASP A 203 -2.45 -11.72 -11.11
N LEU A 204 -1.40 -12.34 -11.65
CA LEU A 204 -0.19 -11.64 -12.03
C LEU A 204 -0.47 -10.64 -13.16
N GLN A 205 0.20 -9.49 -13.08
CA GLN A 205 0.09 -8.47 -14.12
C GLN A 205 1.41 -8.35 -14.87
N VAL A 206 1.31 -8.21 -16.20
CA VAL A 206 2.50 -7.91 -17.01
C VAL A 206 2.80 -6.42 -16.88
N ALA A 207 4.00 -6.09 -16.40
CA ALA A 207 4.44 -4.71 -16.27
C ALA A 207 4.50 -4.04 -17.65
N ALA A 208 3.88 -2.88 -17.78
CA ALA A 208 4.01 -2.08 -18.99
C ALA A 208 5.49 -1.76 -19.22
N LYS A 209 6.00 -2.06 -20.41
CA LYS A 209 7.34 -1.61 -20.80
C LYS A 209 7.33 -0.09 -20.89
N ALA A 210 8.14 0.55 -20.05
CA ALA A 210 8.39 2.00 -20.11
C ALA A 210 9.20 2.34 -21.37
#